data_c52cff310f96510ddc4b649f869c2173
#
_entry.id   c52cff310f96510ddc4b649f869c2173
#
_cell.length_a   1.000
_cell.length_b   1.000
_cell.length_c   1.000
_cell.angle_alpha   90.00
_cell.angle_beta   90.00
_cell.angle_gamma   90.00
#
_symmetry.space_group_name_H-M   'P 1'
#
loop_
_entity.id
_entity.type
_entity.pdbx_description
1 polymer ?
#
loop_
_entity_poly.entity_id
_entity_poly.type
_entity_poly.pdbx_seq_one_letter_code
_entity_poly.pdbx_strand_id
1 'polypeptide(L)'
;MDVVIGVNFHWQRLETQTFRGSLRLLADGGKIWAINDLPVEDYLESVISSEMSAQSSLPLLMAHAVISRSWLMSQIDGNTAPNTQASHGDAFIRWYDHTDHTLFDVCADDHCQRYQGITKETSPNVAEAIRRTRGELLTYGDEICDARFSKCCGGAMEEFQYCWDDTPKPYLKGIGDTPEETIPDLTVEENARQWILSSPNSFCNTTDKRILSQVLNDYDQETTDFYRWRVSYTQEELSKLVEKKLGAGLGTITDMRPLKRGTSGRICELRITGTKKTIVVGKE
;
A
#
# COMPACT_ATOMS: atom_id res chain seq x y z
N MET A 1 22.42 6.94 -12.17
CA MET A 1 22.59 7.11 -10.72
C MET A 1 22.19 5.80 -10.06
N ASP A 2 22.99 5.28 -9.14
CA ASP A 2 22.66 4.06 -8.41
C ASP A 2 21.82 4.41 -7.19
N VAL A 3 20.62 3.83 -7.10
CA VAL A 3 19.62 4.10 -6.06
C VAL A 3 19.32 2.80 -5.33
N VAL A 4 19.20 2.86 -4.01
CA VAL A 4 18.68 1.75 -3.22
C VAL A 4 17.17 1.75 -3.34
N ILE A 5 16.59 0.66 -3.83
CA ILE A 5 15.14 0.47 -3.93
C ILE A 5 14.67 -0.62 -2.97
N GLY A 6 13.42 -0.57 -2.53
CA GLY A 6 12.83 -1.51 -1.59
C GLY A 6 13.49 -1.46 -0.22
N VAL A 7 13.72 -0.28 0.31
CA VAL A 7 14.43 -0.06 1.59
C VAL A 7 13.73 -0.81 2.74
N ASN A 8 14.49 -1.70 3.40
CA ASN A 8 14.02 -2.59 4.48
C ASN A 8 13.08 -3.73 4.03
N PHE A 9 12.84 -3.92 2.73
CA PHE A 9 12.11 -5.06 2.20
C PHE A 9 13.06 -6.20 1.82
N HIS A 10 12.54 -7.43 1.71
CA HIS A 10 13.33 -8.61 1.32
C HIS A 10 13.91 -8.53 -0.10
N TRP A 11 13.38 -7.64 -0.94
CA TRP A 11 13.83 -7.39 -2.32
C TRP A 11 14.70 -6.13 -2.45
N GLN A 12 15.21 -5.56 -1.35
CA GLN A 12 16.11 -4.40 -1.37
C GLN A 12 17.34 -4.66 -2.22
N ARG A 13 17.60 -3.75 -3.16
CA ARG A 13 18.77 -3.81 -4.05
C ARG A 13 19.21 -2.44 -4.53
N LEU A 14 20.41 -2.38 -5.10
CA LEU A 14 20.87 -1.23 -5.88
C LEU A 14 20.39 -1.37 -7.32
N GLU A 15 19.84 -0.31 -7.86
CA GLU A 15 19.42 -0.22 -9.27
C GLU A 15 19.91 1.09 -9.88
N THR A 16 20.50 1.02 -11.08
CA THR A 16 20.90 2.22 -11.83
C THR A 16 19.67 2.83 -12.45
N GLN A 17 19.35 4.06 -12.06
CA GLN A 17 18.17 4.78 -12.52
C GLN A 17 18.54 6.06 -13.27
N THR A 18 17.70 6.43 -14.25
CA THR A 18 17.80 7.65 -15.05
C THR A 18 16.55 8.50 -14.81
N PHE A 19 16.75 9.80 -14.61
CA PHE A 19 15.69 10.73 -14.24
C PHE A 19 15.56 11.85 -15.25
N ARG A 20 14.31 12.31 -15.47
CA ARG A 20 13.99 13.58 -16.15
C ARG A 20 13.93 14.71 -15.12
N GLY A 21 13.79 15.94 -15.61
CA GLY A 21 13.65 17.11 -14.76
C GLY A 21 14.98 17.63 -14.22
N SER A 22 14.93 18.27 -13.07
CA SER A 22 16.11 18.84 -12.42
C SER A 22 16.39 18.17 -11.07
N LEU A 23 17.66 18.14 -10.68
CA LEU A 23 18.11 17.65 -9.39
C LEU A 23 18.36 18.83 -8.46
N ARG A 24 17.64 18.88 -7.35
CA ARG A 24 17.87 19.81 -6.26
C ARG A 24 18.52 19.07 -5.09
N LEU A 25 19.66 19.59 -4.62
CA LEU A 25 20.33 19.07 -3.44
C LEU A 25 20.10 20.03 -2.27
N LEU A 26 19.55 19.49 -1.19
CA LEU A 26 19.26 20.26 0.02
C LEU A 26 19.97 19.64 1.22
N ALA A 27 20.71 20.46 1.96
CA ALA A 27 21.33 20.03 3.23
C ALA A 27 20.40 20.39 4.38
N ASP A 28 19.94 19.37 5.11
CA ASP A 28 19.11 19.52 6.31
C ASP A 28 19.38 18.41 7.32
N GLY A 29 19.38 18.75 8.61
CA GLY A 29 19.57 17.78 9.69
C GLY A 29 20.86 16.96 9.61
N GLY A 30 21.94 17.49 9.00
CA GLY A 30 23.20 16.78 8.78
C GLY A 30 23.17 15.72 7.67
N LYS A 31 22.11 15.74 6.85
CA LYS A 31 21.92 14.88 5.68
C LYS A 31 21.85 15.72 4.41
N ILE A 32 22.07 15.07 3.27
CA ILE A 32 21.85 15.66 1.95
C ILE A 32 20.63 14.96 1.36
N TRP A 33 19.61 15.74 1.05
CA TRP A 33 18.42 15.28 0.35
C TRP A 33 18.59 15.51 -1.15
N ALA A 34 18.37 14.47 -1.93
CA ALA A 34 18.37 14.55 -3.39
C ALA A 34 16.92 14.55 -3.87
N ILE A 35 16.47 15.70 -4.37
CA ILE A 35 15.08 15.92 -4.77
C ILE A 35 15.03 16.07 -6.27
N ASN A 36 14.17 15.31 -6.92
CA ASN A 36 13.93 15.41 -8.35
C ASN A 36 12.69 16.31 -8.59
N ASP A 37 12.91 17.50 -9.14
CA ASP A 37 11.84 18.42 -9.50
C ASP A 37 11.44 18.17 -10.97
N LEU A 38 10.17 17.81 -11.21
CA LEU A 38 9.65 17.52 -12.54
C LEU A 38 8.13 17.77 -12.65
N PRO A 39 7.59 17.91 -13.88
CA PRO A 39 6.15 18.01 -14.12
C PRO A 39 5.41 16.76 -13.64
N VAL A 40 4.16 16.93 -13.16
CA VAL A 40 3.29 15.85 -12.69
C VAL A 40 3.14 14.74 -13.71
N GLU A 41 2.95 15.06 -14.99
CA GLU A 41 2.74 14.04 -16.02
C GLU A 41 4.01 13.20 -16.27
N ASP A 42 5.20 13.80 -16.20
CA ASP A 42 6.48 13.08 -16.29
C ASP A 42 6.72 12.18 -15.04
N TYR A 43 6.30 12.61 -13.88
CA TYR A 43 6.29 11.79 -12.66
C TYR A 43 5.39 10.57 -12.83
N LEU A 44 4.18 10.76 -13.36
CA LEU A 44 3.20 9.69 -13.53
C LEU A 44 3.60 8.67 -14.59
N GLU A 45 4.34 9.04 -15.65
CA GLU A 45 4.91 8.07 -16.61
C GLU A 45 5.77 7.04 -15.86
N SER A 46 6.61 7.51 -14.92
CA SER A 46 7.41 6.62 -14.08
C SER A 46 6.55 5.79 -13.12
N VAL A 47 5.61 6.41 -12.41
CA VAL A 47 4.78 5.74 -11.41
C VAL A 47 3.99 4.59 -12.00
N ILE A 48 3.22 4.82 -13.07
CA ILE A 48 2.39 3.77 -13.67
C ILE A 48 3.20 2.64 -14.30
N SER A 49 4.48 2.89 -14.58
CA SER A 49 5.43 1.89 -15.08
C SER A 49 6.16 1.14 -13.95
N SER A 50 6.20 1.71 -12.75
CA SER A 50 6.94 1.17 -11.60
C SER A 50 6.03 0.44 -10.62
N GLU A 51 4.80 0.94 -10.43
CA GLU A 51 3.78 0.30 -9.59
C GLU A 51 3.17 -0.94 -10.26
N MET A 52 2.84 -0.82 -11.53
CA MET A 52 2.37 -1.90 -12.38
C MET A 52 3.38 -2.18 -13.49
N SER A 53 3.14 -3.20 -14.31
CA SER A 53 3.98 -3.44 -15.47
C SER A 53 3.71 -2.39 -16.56
N ALA A 54 4.76 -1.82 -17.15
CA ALA A 54 4.65 -0.97 -18.33
C ALA A 54 4.03 -1.69 -19.55
N GLN A 55 3.99 -3.04 -19.53
CA GLN A 55 3.37 -3.88 -20.55
C GLN A 55 1.86 -4.07 -20.35
N SER A 56 1.28 -3.47 -19.33
CA SER A 56 -0.16 -3.49 -19.09
C SER A 56 -0.97 -2.97 -20.26
N SER A 57 -2.21 -3.39 -20.36
CA SER A 57 -3.11 -2.89 -21.39
C SER A 57 -3.32 -1.37 -21.29
N LEU A 58 -3.52 -0.70 -22.42
CA LEU A 58 -3.74 0.75 -22.43
C LEU A 58 -4.90 1.19 -21.52
N PRO A 59 -6.07 0.50 -21.45
CA PRO A 59 -7.14 0.87 -20.52
C PRO A 59 -6.73 0.78 -19.05
N LEU A 60 -5.95 -0.23 -18.66
CA LEU A 60 -5.46 -0.36 -17.29
C LEU A 60 -4.48 0.77 -16.95
N LEU A 61 -3.54 1.08 -17.82
CA LEU A 61 -2.59 2.19 -17.64
C LEU A 61 -3.31 3.54 -17.57
N MET A 62 -4.35 3.76 -18.39
CA MET A 62 -5.18 4.97 -18.32
C MET A 62 -5.90 5.10 -16.98
N ALA A 63 -6.56 4.04 -16.51
CA ALA A 63 -7.22 4.03 -15.21
C ALA A 63 -6.21 4.28 -14.07
N HIS A 64 -5.05 3.63 -14.13
CA HIS A 64 -3.99 3.81 -13.13
C HIS A 64 -3.40 5.23 -13.15
N ALA A 65 -3.25 5.85 -14.32
CA ALA A 65 -2.80 7.24 -14.44
C ALA A 65 -3.76 8.22 -13.74
N VAL A 66 -5.07 8.05 -13.93
CA VAL A 66 -6.09 8.90 -13.27
C VAL A 66 -6.08 8.68 -11.75
N ILE A 67 -6.02 7.44 -11.29
CA ILE A 67 -5.96 7.10 -9.86
C ILE A 67 -4.69 7.67 -9.23
N SER A 68 -3.52 7.43 -9.82
CA SER A 68 -2.23 7.88 -9.28
C SER A 68 -2.10 9.40 -9.26
N ARG A 69 -2.64 10.08 -10.29
CA ARG A 69 -2.70 11.55 -10.34
C ARG A 69 -3.60 12.10 -9.25
N SER A 70 -4.76 11.50 -9.05
CA SER A 70 -5.71 11.93 -8.02
C SER A 70 -5.12 11.77 -6.61
N TRP A 71 -4.48 10.62 -6.35
CA TRP A 71 -3.77 10.42 -5.09
C TRP A 71 -2.67 11.47 -4.88
N LEU A 72 -1.77 11.66 -5.86
CA LEU A 72 -0.69 12.64 -5.77
C LEU A 72 -1.22 14.05 -5.48
N MET A 73 -2.22 14.49 -6.26
CA MET A 73 -2.78 15.83 -6.09
C MET A 73 -3.49 16.01 -4.76
N SER A 74 -4.14 14.97 -4.23
CA SER A 74 -4.73 15.02 -2.88
C SER A 74 -3.69 15.15 -1.78
N GLN A 75 -2.48 14.57 -1.95
CA GLN A 75 -1.38 14.75 -0.99
C GLN A 75 -0.81 16.18 -1.05
N ILE A 76 -0.60 16.72 -2.26
CA ILE A 76 -0.05 18.07 -2.47
C ILE A 76 -1.03 19.14 -1.99
N ASP A 77 -2.32 18.96 -2.19
CA ASP A 77 -3.37 19.92 -1.81
C ASP A 77 -3.60 20.02 -0.28
N GLY A 78 -2.91 19.17 0.49
CA GLY A 78 -2.90 19.22 1.95
C GLY A 78 -4.20 18.77 2.63
N ASN A 79 -5.11 18.12 1.90
CA ASN A 79 -6.35 17.56 2.43
C ASN A 79 -6.15 16.27 3.26
N THR A 80 -4.91 15.90 3.51
CA THR A 80 -4.57 14.78 4.41
C THR A 80 -4.54 15.29 5.84
N ALA A 81 -5.49 14.84 6.66
CA ALA A 81 -5.50 15.13 8.08
C ALA A 81 -4.20 14.63 8.73
N PRO A 82 -3.62 15.39 9.68
CA PRO A 82 -2.42 14.95 10.36
C PRO A 82 -2.70 13.65 11.10
N ASN A 83 -1.81 12.70 10.93
CA ASN A 83 -1.88 11.41 11.57
C ASN A 83 -1.73 11.54 13.09
N THR A 84 -2.74 11.22 13.84
CA THR A 84 -2.69 11.22 15.29
C THR A 84 -2.35 9.84 15.81
N GLN A 85 -1.22 9.69 16.48
CA GLN A 85 -0.97 8.55 17.34
C GLN A 85 -1.96 8.62 18.50
N ALA A 86 -3.00 7.79 18.47
CA ALA A 86 -3.90 7.66 19.61
C ALA A 86 -3.53 6.42 20.41
N SER A 87 -2.99 6.61 21.61
CA SER A 87 -2.96 5.57 22.62
C SER A 87 -4.21 5.74 23.50
N HIS A 88 -5.12 4.79 23.45
CA HIS A 88 -6.28 4.76 24.35
C HIS A 88 -6.04 3.69 25.42
N GLY A 89 -5.59 4.10 26.61
CA GLY A 89 -5.31 3.18 27.71
C GLY A 89 -4.17 2.20 27.39
N ASP A 90 -4.46 0.90 27.48
CA ASP A 90 -3.51 -0.17 27.14
C ASP A 90 -3.49 -0.54 25.64
N ALA A 91 -4.16 0.22 24.79
CA ALA A 91 -4.20 -0.02 23.35
C ALA A 91 -3.12 0.80 22.62
N PHE A 92 -2.33 0.12 21.80
CA PHE A 92 -1.39 0.73 20.86
C PHE A 92 -2.05 0.82 19.50
N ILE A 93 -2.61 1.99 19.18
CA ILE A 93 -3.14 2.29 17.85
C ILE A 93 -2.16 3.22 17.17
N ARG A 94 -1.62 2.80 16.05
CA ARG A 94 -0.68 3.58 15.25
C ARG A 94 -1.17 3.68 13.82
N TRP A 95 -1.10 4.88 13.28
CA TRP A 95 -1.30 5.15 11.87
C TRP A 95 0.04 5.50 11.21
N TYR A 96 0.18 5.23 9.94
CA TYR A 96 1.29 5.77 9.16
C TYR A 96 1.25 7.28 9.17
N ASP A 97 2.40 7.89 9.45
CA ASP A 97 2.52 9.33 9.46
C ASP A 97 2.71 9.84 8.02
N HIS A 98 1.69 10.49 7.49
CA HIS A 98 1.75 11.12 6.17
C HIS A 98 2.52 12.44 6.16
N THR A 99 2.91 12.94 7.34
CA THR A 99 3.59 14.24 7.48
C THR A 99 5.10 14.15 7.43
N ASP A 100 5.67 12.98 7.13
CA ASP A 100 7.12 12.75 7.12
C ASP A 100 7.88 13.55 6.05
N HIS A 101 7.17 14.22 5.12
CA HIS A 101 7.75 14.97 4.02
C HIS A 101 7.46 16.46 4.14
N THR A 102 8.42 17.20 4.70
CA THR A 102 8.34 18.68 4.81
C THR A 102 9.21 19.41 3.79
N LEU A 103 10.14 18.70 3.15
CA LEU A 103 11.13 19.26 2.22
C LEU A 103 10.79 19.01 0.74
N PHE A 104 9.87 18.10 0.48
CA PHE A 104 9.43 17.66 -0.85
C PHE A 104 8.00 17.11 -0.76
N ASP A 105 7.31 17.00 -1.89
CA ASP A 105 5.90 16.63 -1.92
C ASP A 105 5.68 15.14 -1.62
N VAL A 106 6.47 14.24 -2.22
CA VAL A 106 6.37 12.79 -2.07
C VAL A 106 7.75 12.13 -2.15
N CYS A 107 7.94 11.00 -1.49
CA CYS A 107 9.15 10.20 -1.65
C CYS A 107 9.05 9.26 -2.88
N ALA A 108 10.17 8.64 -3.23
CA ALA A 108 10.27 7.76 -4.37
C ALA A 108 9.98 6.29 -4.05
N ASP A 109 9.62 5.96 -2.82
CA ASP A 109 9.50 4.59 -2.30
C ASP A 109 8.04 4.23 -1.96
N ASP A 110 7.81 2.98 -1.56
CA ASP A 110 6.50 2.37 -1.29
C ASP A 110 5.65 3.10 -0.21
N HIS A 111 6.25 3.98 0.58
CA HIS A 111 5.52 4.85 1.50
C HIS A 111 4.56 5.81 0.77
N CYS A 112 4.98 6.34 -0.39
CA CYS A 112 4.16 7.18 -1.26
C CYS A 112 3.74 6.39 -2.51
N GLN A 113 4.34 6.70 -3.63
CA GLN A 113 4.19 5.94 -4.88
C GLN A 113 5.58 5.62 -5.41
N ARG A 114 5.75 4.40 -5.89
CA ARG A 114 7.04 3.95 -6.41
C ARG A 114 7.42 4.75 -7.66
N TYR A 115 8.48 5.55 -7.54
CA TYR A 115 9.03 6.37 -8.59
C TYR A 115 10.46 5.94 -8.91
N GLN A 116 10.71 5.46 -10.13
CA GLN A 116 12.02 4.93 -10.56
C GLN A 116 12.59 5.67 -11.79
N GLY A 117 12.19 6.92 -11.97
CA GLY A 117 12.60 7.71 -13.13
C GLY A 117 12.10 7.09 -14.44
N ILE A 118 12.78 7.40 -15.54
CA ILE A 118 12.43 6.89 -16.87
C ILE A 118 12.95 5.47 -17.14
N THR A 119 13.60 4.84 -16.17
CA THR A 119 14.24 3.51 -16.34
C THR A 119 13.21 2.42 -16.65
N LYS A 120 11.99 2.56 -16.15
CA LYS A 120 10.90 1.59 -16.33
C LYS A 120 9.93 1.92 -17.47
N GLU A 121 10.11 3.03 -18.15
CA GLU A 121 9.28 3.46 -19.29
C GLU A 121 9.63 2.62 -20.53
N THR A 122 9.11 1.39 -20.61
CA THR A 122 9.47 0.44 -21.66
C THR A 122 8.38 0.20 -22.70
N SER A 123 7.24 0.91 -22.61
CA SER A 123 6.09 0.72 -23.50
C SER A 123 5.53 2.05 -24.00
N PRO A 124 5.20 2.16 -25.30
CA PRO A 124 4.55 3.34 -25.86
C PRO A 124 3.14 3.57 -25.27
N ASN A 125 2.51 2.54 -24.70
CA ASN A 125 1.20 2.66 -24.05
C ASN A 125 1.26 3.54 -22.79
N VAL A 126 2.41 3.64 -22.13
CA VAL A 126 2.59 4.48 -20.93
C VAL A 126 2.41 5.95 -21.31
N ALA A 127 3.20 6.47 -22.27
CA ALA A 127 3.08 7.85 -22.72
C ALA A 127 1.69 8.15 -23.30
N GLU A 128 1.11 7.19 -24.04
CA GLU A 128 -0.24 7.33 -24.60
C GLU A 128 -1.31 7.39 -23.52
N ALA A 129 -1.20 6.58 -22.46
CA ALA A 129 -2.12 6.61 -21.33
C ALA A 129 -2.09 7.97 -20.61
N ILE A 130 -0.90 8.48 -20.31
CA ILE A 130 -0.72 9.82 -19.71
C ILE A 130 -1.28 10.92 -20.61
N ARG A 131 -0.95 10.89 -21.91
CA ARG A 131 -1.44 11.87 -22.86
C ARG A 131 -2.97 11.90 -22.96
N ARG A 132 -3.63 10.73 -22.99
CA ARG A 132 -5.09 10.63 -23.11
C ARG A 132 -5.83 11.04 -21.85
N THR A 133 -5.23 10.85 -20.70
CA THR A 133 -5.85 11.16 -19.40
C THR A 133 -5.29 12.43 -18.77
N ARG A 134 -4.55 13.24 -19.54
CA ARG A 134 -3.88 14.43 -19.01
C ARG A 134 -4.86 15.35 -18.27
N GLY A 135 -4.54 15.66 -17.00
CA GLY A 135 -5.32 16.54 -16.16
C GLY A 135 -6.63 15.93 -15.63
N GLU A 136 -6.96 14.68 -15.97
CA GLU A 136 -8.14 14.00 -15.41
C GLU A 136 -7.91 13.60 -13.96
N LEU A 137 -8.86 13.94 -13.09
CA LEU A 137 -8.85 13.67 -11.65
C LEU A 137 -10.16 13.04 -11.22
N LEU A 138 -10.09 12.17 -10.21
CA LEU A 138 -11.26 11.70 -9.47
C LEU A 138 -11.62 12.73 -8.41
N THR A 139 -12.88 13.14 -8.37
CA THR A 139 -13.40 14.06 -7.35
C THR A 139 -14.62 13.48 -6.66
N TYR A 140 -14.81 13.85 -5.40
CA TYR A 140 -16.02 13.59 -4.65
C TYR A 140 -16.52 14.91 -4.05
N GLY A 141 -17.65 15.41 -4.52
CA GLY A 141 -18.01 16.81 -4.32
C GLY A 141 -16.99 17.75 -4.94
N ASP A 142 -16.47 18.68 -4.15
CA ASP A 142 -15.47 19.66 -4.56
C ASP A 142 -14.01 19.24 -4.21
N GLU A 143 -13.84 18.05 -3.62
CA GLU A 143 -12.52 17.58 -3.17
C GLU A 143 -11.90 16.55 -4.15
N ILE A 144 -10.60 16.61 -4.32
CA ILE A 144 -9.85 15.58 -5.04
C ILE A 144 -9.79 14.32 -4.18
N CYS A 145 -10.12 13.17 -4.77
CA CYS A 145 -10.12 11.90 -4.05
C CYS A 145 -8.68 11.46 -3.66
N ASP A 146 -8.51 11.07 -2.41
CA ASP A 146 -7.38 10.26 -1.95
C ASP A 146 -7.54 8.83 -2.51
N ALA A 147 -7.16 8.66 -3.78
CA ALA A 147 -7.47 7.49 -4.58
C ALA A 147 -6.47 6.36 -4.34
N ARG A 148 -6.73 5.55 -3.32
CA ARG A 148 -5.88 4.39 -2.94
C ARG A 148 -6.10 3.21 -3.87
N PHE A 149 -5.05 2.44 -4.10
CA PHE A 149 -5.09 1.22 -4.91
C PHE A 149 -4.22 0.12 -4.30
N SER A 150 -4.41 -1.11 -4.75
CA SER A 150 -3.57 -2.26 -4.40
C SER A 150 -3.46 -3.22 -5.58
N LYS A 151 -2.36 -3.94 -5.67
CA LYS A 151 -2.12 -4.96 -6.72
C LYS A 151 -3.01 -6.18 -6.54
N CYS A 152 -3.30 -6.56 -5.29
CA CYS A 152 -4.13 -7.71 -4.96
C CYS A 152 -4.87 -7.46 -3.63
N CYS A 153 -6.20 -7.41 -3.69
CA CYS A 153 -7.03 -7.20 -2.51
C CYS A 153 -7.36 -8.50 -1.76
N GLY A 154 -6.96 -9.67 -2.28
CA GLY A 154 -7.28 -10.97 -1.68
C GLY A 154 -8.76 -11.37 -1.80
N GLY A 155 -9.48 -10.76 -2.76
CA GLY A 155 -10.89 -11.04 -3.07
C GLY A 155 -11.90 -10.11 -2.39
N ALA A 156 -11.44 -9.27 -1.44
CA ALA A 156 -12.28 -8.28 -0.77
C ALA A 156 -11.45 -7.02 -0.48
N MET A 157 -11.92 -5.88 -0.97
CA MET A 157 -11.32 -4.57 -0.71
C MET A 157 -11.68 -4.09 0.70
N GLU A 158 -10.74 -3.40 1.35
CA GLU A 158 -10.97 -2.84 2.67
C GLU A 158 -11.45 -1.39 2.59
N GLU A 159 -12.17 -0.95 3.60
CA GLU A 159 -12.56 0.44 3.76
C GLU A 159 -11.41 1.28 4.30
N PHE A 160 -11.35 2.55 3.88
CA PHE A 160 -10.28 3.48 4.21
C PHE A 160 -10.02 3.61 5.71
N GLN A 161 -11.08 3.71 6.52
CA GLN A 161 -10.98 3.90 7.98
C GLN A 161 -10.37 2.72 8.73
N TYR A 162 -10.21 1.57 8.08
CA TYR A 162 -9.54 0.41 8.68
C TYR A 162 -8.07 0.29 8.27
N CYS A 163 -7.62 1.09 7.29
CA CYS A 163 -6.27 0.98 6.73
C CYS A 163 -5.43 2.25 6.94
N TRP A 164 -6.03 3.45 6.90
CA TRP A 164 -5.28 4.69 6.73
C TRP A 164 -5.51 5.72 7.83
N ASP A 165 -6.76 6.07 8.13
CA ASP A 165 -7.11 6.92 9.25
C ASP A 165 -8.54 6.64 9.73
N ASP A 166 -9.00 7.28 10.82
CA ASP A 166 -10.32 7.00 11.40
C ASP A 166 -11.49 7.62 10.61
N THR A 167 -11.21 8.46 9.61
CA THR A 167 -12.23 9.18 8.85
C THR A 167 -12.69 8.36 7.64
N PRO A 168 -13.93 7.86 7.59
CA PRO A 168 -14.43 7.13 6.43
C PRO A 168 -14.41 7.98 5.15
N LYS A 169 -13.95 7.39 4.05
CA LYS A 169 -14.03 7.99 2.72
C LYS A 169 -15.19 7.34 1.95
N PRO A 170 -16.25 8.08 1.56
CA PRO A 170 -17.45 7.51 0.93
C PRO A 170 -17.19 6.78 -0.39
N TYR A 171 -16.07 7.07 -1.05
CA TYR A 171 -15.64 6.49 -2.32
C TYR A 171 -14.64 5.35 -2.16
N LEU A 172 -14.13 5.06 -0.95
CA LEU A 172 -13.22 3.94 -0.64
C LEU A 172 -13.92 2.94 0.28
N LYS A 173 -14.84 2.18 -0.30
CA LYS A 173 -15.67 1.20 0.41
C LYS A 173 -15.14 -0.22 0.25
N GLY A 174 -15.47 -1.06 1.23
CA GLY A 174 -15.28 -2.50 1.15
C GLY A 174 -16.26 -3.11 0.15
N ILE A 175 -15.72 -3.67 -0.94
CA ILE A 175 -16.50 -4.41 -1.94
C ILE A 175 -15.77 -5.71 -2.30
N GLY A 176 -16.54 -6.72 -2.74
CA GLY A 176 -15.99 -7.96 -3.28
C GLY A 176 -15.31 -7.75 -4.63
N ASP A 177 -14.12 -8.31 -4.80
CA ASP A 177 -13.40 -8.39 -6.08
C ASP A 177 -13.76 -9.69 -6.79
N THR A 178 -15.04 -9.88 -7.09
CA THR A 178 -15.61 -11.15 -7.57
C THR A 178 -16.72 -10.89 -8.58
N PRO A 179 -16.94 -11.83 -9.54
CA PRO A 179 -18.10 -11.76 -10.41
C PRO A 179 -19.42 -12.07 -9.68
N GLU A 180 -19.37 -12.54 -8.44
CA GLU A 180 -20.54 -12.82 -7.62
C GLU A 180 -21.11 -11.51 -7.04
N GLU A 181 -22.44 -11.45 -6.88
CA GLU A 181 -23.10 -10.22 -6.39
C GLU A 181 -22.79 -9.92 -4.94
N THR A 182 -22.51 -10.93 -4.12
CA THR A 182 -22.27 -10.78 -2.68
C THR A 182 -21.16 -11.66 -2.17
N ILE A 183 -20.44 -11.17 -1.17
CA ILE A 183 -19.49 -11.95 -0.38
C ILE A 183 -20.02 -12.12 1.04
N PRO A 184 -19.56 -13.11 1.82
CA PRO A 184 -19.93 -13.25 3.23
C PRO A 184 -19.56 -12.00 4.03
N ASP A 185 -20.27 -11.76 5.12
CA ASP A 185 -19.87 -10.72 6.10
C ASP A 185 -18.55 -11.12 6.79
N LEU A 186 -17.44 -10.54 6.34
CA LEU A 186 -16.10 -10.85 6.81
C LEU A 186 -15.73 -10.13 8.11
N THR A 187 -16.62 -9.32 8.68
CA THR A 187 -16.46 -8.80 10.05
C THR A 187 -16.69 -9.90 11.09
N VAL A 188 -17.40 -10.96 10.70
CA VAL A 188 -17.65 -12.15 11.52
C VAL A 188 -16.45 -13.09 11.46
N GLU A 189 -15.86 -13.41 12.62
CA GLU A 189 -14.62 -14.20 12.73
C GLU A 189 -14.65 -15.51 11.96
N GLU A 190 -15.73 -16.29 12.07
CA GLU A 190 -15.84 -17.59 11.37
C GLU A 190 -15.87 -17.42 9.85
N ASN A 191 -16.60 -16.43 9.34
CA ASN A 191 -16.64 -16.14 7.91
C ASN A 191 -15.26 -15.67 7.40
N ALA A 192 -14.61 -14.79 8.15
CA ALA A 192 -13.26 -14.32 7.82
C ALA A 192 -12.26 -15.47 7.81
N ARG A 193 -12.32 -16.35 8.80
CA ARG A 193 -11.47 -17.54 8.89
C ARG A 193 -11.65 -18.44 7.67
N GLN A 194 -12.89 -18.76 7.31
CA GLN A 194 -13.19 -19.56 6.13
C GLN A 194 -12.70 -18.90 4.85
N TRP A 195 -12.93 -17.60 4.69
CA TRP A 195 -12.46 -16.82 3.55
C TRP A 195 -10.93 -16.83 3.39
N ILE A 196 -10.20 -16.62 4.49
CA ILE A 196 -8.73 -16.62 4.49
C ILE A 196 -8.14 -17.98 4.19
N LEU A 197 -8.76 -19.06 4.71
CA LEU A 197 -8.29 -20.43 4.52
C LEU A 197 -8.73 -21.05 3.18
N SER A 198 -9.65 -20.40 2.48
CA SER A 198 -10.11 -20.81 1.16
C SER A 198 -9.45 -19.96 0.05
N SER A 199 -9.75 -20.32 -1.20
CA SER A 199 -9.32 -19.57 -2.38
C SER A 199 -10.55 -19.23 -3.23
N PRO A 200 -11.42 -18.30 -2.77
CA PRO A 200 -12.65 -17.98 -3.46
C PRO A 200 -12.39 -17.39 -4.85
N ASN A 201 -13.37 -17.52 -5.73
CA ASN A 201 -13.31 -16.94 -7.05
C ASN A 201 -13.26 -15.42 -6.97
N SER A 202 -12.21 -14.81 -7.52
CA SER A 202 -11.98 -13.38 -7.49
C SER A 202 -11.17 -12.95 -8.71
N PHE A 203 -11.34 -11.73 -9.17
CA PHE A 203 -10.58 -11.23 -10.33
C PHE A 203 -9.07 -11.23 -10.07
N CYS A 204 -8.64 -10.92 -8.85
CA CYS A 204 -7.23 -10.96 -8.45
C CYS A 204 -6.72 -12.39 -8.12
N ASN A 205 -7.59 -13.42 -8.11
CA ASN A 205 -7.20 -14.80 -7.89
C ASN A 205 -6.95 -15.51 -9.24
N THR A 206 -5.89 -15.09 -9.94
CA THR A 206 -5.52 -15.70 -11.23
C THR A 206 -4.12 -16.28 -11.18
N THR A 207 -3.94 -17.43 -11.83
CA THR A 207 -2.64 -18.05 -12.09
C THR A 207 -2.25 -17.98 -13.58
N ASP A 208 -3.04 -17.28 -14.39
CA ASP A 208 -2.73 -17.12 -15.82
C ASP A 208 -1.51 -16.21 -15.98
N LYS A 209 -0.39 -16.79 -16.37
CA LYS A 209 0.88 -16.08 -16.57
C LYS A 209 0.78 -14.96 -17.59
N ARG A 210 -0.13 -15.04 -18.57
CA ARG A 210 -0.34 -13.98 -19.56
C ARG A 210 -0.96 -12.74 -18.93
N ILE A 211 -1.83 -12.93 -17.92
CA ILE A 211 -2.39 -11.82 -17.14
C ILE A 211 -1.33 -11.29 -16.16
N LEU A 212 -0.73 -12.18 -15.37
CA LEU A 212 0.24 -11.78 -14.36
C LEU A 212 1.43 -11.02 -14.94
N SER A 213 1.95 -11.44 -16.10
CA SER A 213 3.06 -10.74 -16.77
C SER A 213 2.70 -9.34 -17.30
N GLN A 214 1.41 -9.05 -17.46
CA GLN A 214 0.95 -7.72 -17.87
C GLN A 214 0.72 -6.78 -16.68
N VAL A 215 0.32 -7.30 -15.52
CA VAL A 215 -0.09 -6.47 -14.38
C VAL A 215 0.96 -6.42 -13.26
N LEU A 216 1.82 -7.42 -13.15
CA LEU A 216 2.86 -7.50 -12.12
C LEU A 216 4.24 -7.19 -12.72
N ASN A 217 5.08 -6.55 -11.92
CA ASN A 217 6.49 -6.38 -12.22
C ASN A 217 7.24 -7.72 -12.09
N ASP A 218 8.44 -7.82 -12.64
CA ASP A 218 9.23 -9.05 -12.67
C ASP A 218 9.46 -9.63 -11.27
N TYR A 219 9.81 -8.80 -10.31
CA TYR A 219 10.04 -9.22 -8.92
C TYR A 219 8.76 -9.64 -8.18
N ASP A 220 7.58 -9.13 -8.57
CA ASP A 220 6.29 -9.55 -8.03
C ASP A 220 5.86 -10.93 -8.58
N GLN A 221 6.48 -11.39 -9.67
CA GLN A 221 6.22 -12.70 -10.30
C GLN A 221 7.13 -13.83 -9.77
N GLU A 222 8.07 -13.50 -8.89
CA GLU A 222 9.00 -14.49 -8.30
C GLU A 222 8.27 -15.44 -7.33
N THR A 223 7.10 -15.05 -6.81
CA THR A 223 6.27 -15.88 -5.94
C THR A 223 4.95 -16.27 -6.61
N THR A 224 4.36 -17.38 -6.19
CA THR A 224 3.05 -17.86 -6.68
C THR A 224 1.95 -17.70 -5.65
N ASP A 225 2.27 -17.20 -4.46
CA ASP A 225 1.39 -17.08 -3.31
C ASP A 225 0.87 -15.66 -3.09
N PHE A 226 0.75 -14.89 -4.16
CA PHE A 226 0.34 -13.48 -4.12
C PHE A 226 -1.08 -13.28 -3.58
N TYR A 227 -2.00 -14.19 -3.93
CA TYR A 227 -3.40 -14.13 -3.47
C TYR A 227 -3.58 -14.63 -2.05
N ARG A 228 -2.86 -15.71 -1.69
CA ARG A 228 -2.85 -16.30 -0.34
C ARG A 228 -1.42 -16.67 0.03
N TRP A 229 -1.01 -16.27 1.20
CA TRP A 229 0.32 -16.56 1.73
C TRP A 229 0.24 -17.06 3.17
N ARG A 230 1.27 -17.75 3.62
CA ARG A 230 1.38 -18.27 4.97
C ARG A 230 2.77 -18.04 5.51
N VAL A 231 2.85 -17.52 6.74
CA VAL A 231 4.08 -17.44 7.53
C VAL A 231 3.88 -18.20 8.84
N SER A 232 4.91 -18.88 9.29
CA SER A 232 4.90 -19.62 10.54
C SER A 232 6.10 -19.19 11.39
N TYR A 233 5.87 -18.98 12.66
CA TYR A 233 6.89 -18.68 13.65
C TYR A 233 6.80 -19.65 14.80
N THR A 234 7.93 -20.01 15.39
CA THR A 234 7.94 -20.62 16.71
C THR A 234 7.50 -19.59 17.76
N GLN A 235 7.05 -20.05 18.92
CA GLN A 235 6.64 -19.17 20.02
C GLN A 235 7.78 -18.22 20.43
N GLU A 236 9.03 -18.71 20.42
CA GLU A 236 10.20 -17.92 20.76
C GLU A 236 10.48 -16.83 19.73
N GLU A 237 10.46 -17.16 18.44
CA GLU A 237 10.64 -16.20 17.35
C GLU A 237 9.55 -15.13 17.37
N LEU A 238 8.29 -15.53 17.50
CA LEU A 238 7.16 -14.61 17.59
C LEU A 238 7.32 -13.64 18.78
N SER A 239 7.70 -14.17 19.95
CA SER A 239 7.90 -13.35 21.16
C SER A 239 9.01 -12.31 20.96
N LYS A 240 10.13 -12.70 20.32
CA LYS A 240 11.24 -11.80 20.01
C LYS A 240 10.82 -10.72 18.99
N LEU A 241 10.07 -11.10 17.96
CA LEU A 241 9.59 -10.16 16.93
C LEU A 241 8.64 -9.12 17.54
N VAL A 242 7.67 -9.56 18.34
CA VAL A 242 6.71 -8.67 18.99
C VAL A 242 7.41 -7.73 19.96
N GLU A 243 8.35 -8.22 20.78
CA GLU A 243 9.13 -7.37 21.69
C GLU A 243 9.98 -6.34 20.91
N LYS A 244 10.64 -6.76 19.82
CA LYS A 244 11.43 -5.86 18.98
C LYS A 244 10.57 -4.73 18.36
N LYS A 245 9.33 -5.03 17.97
CA LYS A 245 8.43 -4.06 17.32
C LYS A 245 7.76 -3.13 18.34
N LEU A 246 7.31 -3.64 19.47
CA LEU A 246 6.45 -2.91 20.40
C LEU A 246 7.19 -2.42 21.65
N GLY A 247 8.28 -3.08 22.07
CA GLY A 247 8.99 -2.74 23.29
C GLY A 247 8.10 -2.80 24.54
N ALA A 248 7.05 -3.63 24.51
CA ALA A 248 5.96 -3.59 25.50
C ALA A 248 6.21 -4.46 26.74
N GLY A 249 7.26 -5.26 26.77
CA GLY A 249 7.62 -6.11 27.91
C GLY A 249 6.61 -7.23 28.19
N LEU A 250 6.04 -7.84 27.12
CA LEU A 250 4.98 -8.86 27.24
C LEU A 250 5.47 -10.19 27.81
N GLY A 251 6.77 -10.46 27.72
CA GLY A 251 7.33 -11.78 27.99
C GLY A 251 7.07 -12.74 26.85
N THR A 252 6.89 -14.03 27.14
CA THR A 252 6.57 -15.04 26.12
C THR A 252 5.12 -14.88 25.66
N ILE A 253 4.89 -14.77 24.37
CA ILE A 253 3.54 -14.66 23.80
C ILE A 253 2.82 -15.99 23.93
N THR A 254 1.64 -15.98 24.55
CA THR A 254 0.85 -17.19 24.80
C THR A 254 -0.44 -17.27 23.99
N ASP A 255 -0.97 -16.11 23.56
CA ASP A 255 -2.20 -16.05 22.76
C ASP A 255 -2.25 -14.77 21.90
N MET A 256 -2.87 -14.88 20.73
CA MET A 256 -3.18 -13.75 19.84
C MET A 256 -4.59 -13.93 19.31
N ARG A 257 -5.47 -12.93 19.56
CA ARG A 257 -6.88 -13.00 19.15
C ARG A 257 -7.33 -11.73 18.46
N PRO A 258 -7.94 -11.84 17.28
CA PRO A 258 -8.66 -10.73 16.66
C PRO A 258 -9.77 -10.25 17.60
N LEU A 259 -9.86 -8.95 17.80
CA LEU A 259 -10.95 -8.30 18.52
C LEU A 259 -11.91 -7.61 17.55
N LYS A 260 -11.38 -7.08 16.46
CA LYS A 260 -12.16 -6.40 15.43
C LYS A 260 -11.56 -6.69 14.06
N ARG A 261 -12.45 -6.90 13.09
CA ARG A 261 -12.11 -7.01 11.67
C ARG A 261 -12.78 -5.90 10.87
N GLY A 262 -12.11 -5.46 9.83
CA GLY A 262 -12.70 -4.60 8.80
C GLY A 262 -13.60 -5.41 7.86
N THR A 263 -14.23 -4.73 6.94
CA THR A 263 -15.19 -5.33 5.99
C THR A 263 -14.58 -6.36 5.05
N SER A 264 -13.27 -6.31 4.85
CA SER A 264 -12.51 -7.33 4.06
C SER A 264 -12.04 -8.53 4.90
N GLY A 265 -12.34 -8.56 6.18
CA GLY A 265 -11.86 -9.58 7.11
C GLY A 265 -10.45 -9.34 7.66
N ARG A 266 -9.77 -8.26 7.30
CA ARG A 266 -8.47 -7.89 7.88
C ARG A 266 -8.63 -7.49 9.33
N ILE A 267 -7.63 -7.84 10.15
CA ILE A 267 -7.65 -7.53 11.59
C ILE A 267 -7.35 -6.04 11.77
N CYS A 268 -8.28 -5.33 12.42
CA CYS A 268 -8.13 -3.92 12.79
C CYS A 268 -7.71 -3.74 14.24
N GLU A 269 -8.09 -4.69 15.11
CA GLU A 269 -7.68 -4.73 16.52
C GLU A 269 -7.30 -6.16 16.89
N LEU A 270 -6.11 -6.32 17.45
CA LEU A 270 -5.54 -7.60 17.85
C LEU A 270 -5.16 -7.56 19.33
N ARG A 271 -5.69 -8.49 20.12
CA ARG A 271 -5.23 -8.71 21.49
C ARG A 271 -4.03 -9.65 21.47
N ILE A 272 -2.94 -9.23 22.09
CA ILE A 272 -1.72 -10.03 22.28
C ILE A 272 -1.55 -10.28 23.76
N THR A 273 -1.52 -11.54 24.17
CA THR A 273 -1.34 -11.97 25.54
C THR A 273 0.03 -12.58 25.70
N GLY A 274 0.81 -12.05 26.60
CA GLY A 274 2.08 -12.61 27.03
C GLY A 274 2.04 -13.07 28.48
N THR A 275 3.12 -13.71 28.95
CA THR A 275 3.24 -14.20 30.34
C THR A 275 3.29 -13.10 31.39
N LYS A 276 3.60 -11.86 30.99
CA LYS A 276 3.74 -10.73 31.91
C LYS A 276 2.63 -9.71 31.78
N LYS A 277 2.08 -9.55 30.58
CA LYS A 277 1.16 -8.46 30.24
C LYS A 277 0.31 -8.81 29.03
N THR A 278 -0.87 -8.22 28.94
CA THR A 278 -1.74 -8.25 27.76
C THR A 278 -1.88 -6.84 27.20
N ILE A 279 -1.85 -6.70 25.88
CA ILE A 279 -2.08 -5.43 25.19
C ILE A 279 -3.06 -5.62 24.02
N VAL A 280 -3.61 -4.53 23.56
CA VAL A 280 -4.34 -4.46 22.31
C VAL A 280 -3.53 -3.59 21.35
N VAL A 281 -3.34 -4.07 20.12
CA VAL A 281 -2.72 -3.32 19.04
C VAL A 281 -3.74 -3.13 17.93
N GLY A 282 -3.69 -2.00 17.26
CA GLY A 282 -4.61 -1.68 16.19
C GLY A 282 -3.92 -1.00 15.02
N LYS A 283 -4.51 -1.26 13.85
CA LYS A 283 -4.27 -0.63 12.56
C LYS A 283 -2.89 -0.93 11.97
N GLU A 284 -1.80 -0.75 12.65
CA GLU A 284 -0.48 -1.12 12.15
C GLU A 284 0.43 -1.65 13.23
#